data_70ae689a2d26ecbb1a06087cf046db25
#
_entry.id   70ae689a2d26ecbb1a06087cf046db25
#
_cell.length_a   1.000
_cell.length_b   1.000
_cell.length_c   1.000
_cell.angle_alpha   90.00
_cell.angle_beta   90.00
_cell.angle_gamma   90.00
#
_symmetry.space_group_name_H-M   'P 1'
#
loop_
_entity.id
_entity.type
_entity.pdbx_description
1 polymer ?
#
loop_
_entity_poly.entity_id
_entity_poly.type
_entity_poly.pdbx_seq_one_letter_code
_entity_poly.pdbx_strand_id
1 'polypeptide(L)'
;KPDKGSVKRTHDTIMNYSQRMLTPLGGTAWDFAYKIQAGVLDIDAAKDHIQTMAQAKFGNFLDVRGLTEQGKTISDVFETQQQSIADTLEIDFEDVHMWKLSMDELFPSDGTTSNEGQTVQLMSGERQEDSGRRAMMSDFDAIDWAKKKERYKTTRGYRDQLRNLSGSLAQVLGKR
;
A
#
# COMPACT_ATOMS: atom_id res chain seq x y z
N LYS A 1 26.66 26.84 -3.22
CA LYS A 1 26.54 25.61 -2.42
C LYS A 1 25.07 25.48 -2.03
N PRO A 2 24.40 24.36 -2.32
CA PRO A 2 22.97 24.21 -2.02
C PRO A 2 22.71 24.46 -0.52
N ASP A 3 21.62 25.17 -0.22
CA ASP A 3 21.15 25.37 1.14
C ASP A 3 20.63 24.05 1.72
N LYS A 4 21.11 23.69 2.91
CA LYS A 4 20.74 22.42 3.57
C LYS A 4 19.23 22.27 3.80
N GLY A 5 18.54 23.38 4.11
CA GLY A 5 17.09 23.37 4.32
C GLY A 5 16.32 23.09 3.01
N SER A 6 16.78 23.65 1.90
CA SER A 6 16.19 23.41 0.58
C SER A 6 16.43 21.97 0.10
N VAL A 7 17.64 21.44 0.31
CA VAL A 7 17.96 20.03 0.00
C VAL A 7 17.05 19.09 0.78
N LYS A 8 16.86 19.36 2.09
CA LYS A 8 15.98 18.52 2.91
C LYS A 8 14.53 18.54 2.42
N ARG A 9 13.97 19.72 2.11
CA ARG A 9 12.59 19.81 1.57
C ARG A 9 12.44 19.04 0.26
N THR A 10 13.42 19.16 -0.64
CA THR A 10 13.43 18.40 -1.91
C THR A 10 13.51 16.90 -1.66
N HIS A 11 14.39 16.46 -0.75
CA HIS A 11 14.48 15.08 -0.30
C HIS A 11 13.12 14.56 0.20
N ASP A 12 12.47 15.28 1.10
CA ASP A 12 11.21 14.86 1.71
C ASP A 12 10.10 14.77 0.65
N THR A 13 10.08 15.69 -0.32
CA THR A 13 9.15 15.65 -1.46
C THR A 13 9.34 14.40 -2.32
N ILE A 14 10.58 14.07 -2.68
CA ILE A 14 10.91 12.89 -3.50
C ILE A 14 10.64 11.60 -2.73
N MET A 15 11.02 11.55 -1.46
CA MET A 15 10.74 10.39 -0.60
C MET A 15 9.24 10.13 -0.48
N ASN A 16 8.44 11.16 -0.21
CA ASN A 16 6.99 11.04 -0.13
C ASN A 16 6.42 10.50 -1.45
N TYR A 17 6.82 11.07 -2.58
CA TYR A 17 6.36 10.61 -3.88
C TYR A 17 6.76 9.15 -4.15
N SER A 18 8.01 8.76 -3.86
CA SER A 18 8.48 7.38 -4.05
C SER A 18 7.75 6.37 -3.15
N GLN A 19 7.42 6.76 -1.92
CA GLN A 19 6.62 5.96 -1.01
C GLN A 19 5.19 5.79 -1.51
N ARG A 20 4.56 6.85 -2.01
CA ARG A 20 3.23 6.79 -2.61
C ARG A 20 3.19 5.97 -3.90
N MET A 21 4.29 5.91 -4.64
CA MET A 21 4.48 5.02 -5.79
C MET A 21 4.88 3.60 -5.38
N LEU A 22 4.93 3.28 -4.09
CA LEU A 22 5.35 2.00 -3.50
C LEU A 22 6.74 1.52 -3.98
N THR A 23 7.60 2.48 -4.33
CA THR A 23 8.99 2.26 -4.77
C THR A 23 9.96 3.14 -3.98
N PRO A 24 10.11 2.88 -2.65
CA PRO A 24 10.91 3.74 -1.80
C PRO A 24 12.38 3.78 -2.26
N LEU A 25 12.92 4.98 -2.42
CA LEU A 25 14.28 5.22 -2.93
C LEU A 25 15.36 5.00 -1.87
N GLY A 26 15.01 4.99 -0.58
CA GLY A 26 16.00 4.91 0.48
C GLY A 26 17.02 6.05 0.42
N GLY A 27 18.30 5.73 0.55
CA GLY A 27 19.38 6.73 0.51
C GLY A 27 19.55 7.46 -0.81
N THR A 28 19.09 6.89 -1.92
CA THR A 28 19.19 7.50 -3.26
C THR A 28 18.38 8.81 -3.38
N ALA A 29 17.36 8.98 -2.53
CA ALA A 29 16.58 10.22 -2.49
C ALA A 29 17.44 11.45 -2.17
N TRP A 30 18.49 11.32 -1.37
CA TRP A 30 19.44 12.40 -1.09
C TRP A 30 20.23 12.79 -2.33
N ASP A 31 20.68 11.82 -3.13
CA ASP A 31 21.42 12.08 -4.39
C ASP A 31 20.56 12.86 -5.37
N PHE A 32 19.28 12.51 -5.50
CA PHE A 32 18.32 13.28 -6.30
C PHE A 32 18.15 14.70 -5.76
N ALA A 33 17.95 14.84 -4.44
CA ALA A 33 17.76 16.15 -3.82
C ALA A 33 18.98 17.06 -4.04
N TYR A 34 20.18 16.56 -3.90
CA TYR A 34 21.41 17.33 -4.18
C TYR A 34 21.54 17.72 -5.66
N LYS A 35 21.27 16.81 -6.59
CA LYS A 35 21.33 17.08 -8.03
C LYS A 35 20.30 18.13 -8.46
N ILE A 36 19.08 18.09 -7.88
CA ILE A 36 18.03 19.06 -8.16
C ILE A 36 18.45 20.44 -7.63
N GLN A 37 18.91 20.53 -6.40
CA GLN A 37 19.34 21.79 -5.83
C GLN A 37 20.61 22.37 -6.45
N ALA A 38 21.41 21.53 -7.12
CA ALA A 38 22.53 21.95 -7.92
C ALA A 38 22.16 22.36 -9.37
N GLY A 39 20.88 22.22 -9.76
CA GLY A 39 20.42 22.50 -11.12
C GLY A 39 20.87 21.48 -12.16
N VAL A 40 21.32 20.30 -11.72
CA VAL A 40 21.79 19.21 -12.59
C VAL A 40 20.64 18.31 -13.05
N LEU A 41 19.59 18.25 -12.25
CA LEU A 41 18.39 17.42 -12.49
C LEU A 41 17.15 18.27 -12.23
N ASP A 42 16.09 18.03 -13.00
CA ASP A 42 14.76 18.57 -12.71
C ASP A 42 14.00 17.63 -11.75
N ILE A 43 13.09 18.20 -10.95
CA ILE A 43 12.25 17.42 -10.06
C ILE A 43 11.30 16.49 -10.82
N ASP A 44 10.85 16.90 -12.00
CA ASP A 44 9.98 16.08 -12.84
C ASP A 44 10.75 14.90 -13.44
N ALA A 45 12.01 15.08 -13.82
CA ALA A 45 12.87 13.97 -14.23
C ALA A 45 13.12 12.96 -13.09
N ALA A 46 13.20 13.42 -11.84
CA ALA A 46 13.26 12.52 -10.68
C ALA A 46 11.97 11.74 -10.47
N LYS A 47 10.81 12.38 -10.66
CA LYS A 47 9.50 11.71 -10.61
C LYS A 47 9.34 10.69 -11.74
N ASP A 48 9.75 11.02 -12.96
CA ASP A 48 9.71 10.11 -14.10
C ASP A 48 10.58 8.86 -13.86
N HIS A 49 11.71 9.03 -13.20
CA HIS A 49 12.54 7.89 -12.79
C HIS A 49 11.79 6.98 -11.81
N ILE A 50 11.12 7.57 -10.80
CA ILE A 50 10.29 6.82 -9.83
C ILE A 50 9.14 6.11 -10.53
N GLN A 51 8.46 6.77 -11.48
CA GLN A 51 7.39 6.17 -12.29
C GLN A 51 7.91 5.00 -13.14
N THR A 52 9.10 5.14 -13.73
CA THR A 52 9.73 4.05 -14.48
C THR A 52 10.02 2.84 -13.59
N MET A 53 10.52 3.06 -12.37
CA MET A 53 10.71 2.00 -11.39
C MET A 53 9.37 1.36 -10.98
N ALA A 54 8.34 2.16 -10.76
CA ALA A 54 7.00 1.69 -10.43
C ALA A 54 6.38 0.90 -11.58
N GLN A 55 6.54 1.35 -12.83
CA GLN A 55 6.11 0.63 -14.03
C GLN A 55 6.82 -0.72 -14.15
N ALA A 56 8.12 -0.77 -13.91
CA ALA A 56 8.89 -2.02 -13.93
C ALA A 56 8.42 -3.01 -12.86
N LYS A 57 8.05 -2.51 -11.67
CA LYS A 57 7.62 -3.33 -10.53
C LYS A 57 6.15 -3.76 -10.62
N PHE A 58 5.26 -2.87 -11.02
CA PHE A 58 3.81 -3.04 -10.94
C PHE A 58 3.11 -3.13 -12.29
N GLY A 59 3.79 -2.85 -13.41
CA GLY A 59 3.16 -2.76 -14.73
C GLY A 59 2.47 -4.03 -15.22
N ASN A 60 2.81 -5.19 -14.64
CA ASN A 60 2.10 -6.45 -14.90
C ASN A 60 0.78 -6.58 -14.14
N PHE A 61 0.54 -5.73 -13.13
CA PHE A 61 -0.61 -5.78 -12.23
C PHE A 61 -1.49 -4.55 -12.36
N LEU A 62 -0.88 -3.37 -12.59
CA LEU A 62 -1.55 -2.07 -12.61
C LEU A 62 -1.14 -1.29 -13.86
N ASP A 63 -2.04 -0.47 -14.38
CA ASP A 63 -1.72 0.55 -15.36
C ASP A 63 -1.11 1.78 -14.65
N VAL A 64 0.18 1.68 -14.31
CA VAL A 64 0.91 2.74 -13.60
C VAL A 64 0.90 4.04 -14.38
N ARG A 65 1.03 3.96 -15.73
CA ARG A 65 1.05 5.15 -16.59
C ARG A 65 -0.30 5.86 -16.60
N GLY A 66 -1.40 5.11 -16.78
CA GLY A 66 -2.74 5.67 -16.73
C GLY A 66 -3.06 6.29 -15.37
N LEU A 67 -2.59 5.73 -14.27
CA LEU A 67 -2.72 6.32 -12.93
C LEU A 67 -2.00 7.67 -12.85
N THR A 68 -0.74 7.73 -13.28
CA THR A 68 0.05 8.97 -13.19
C THR A 68 -0.47 10.07 -14.12
N GLU A 69 -0.97 9.73 -15.30
CA GLU A 69 -1.63 10.67 -16.22
C GLU A 69 -2.91 11.28 -15.60
N GLN A 70 -3.56 10.55 -14.69
CA GLN A 70 -4.70 11.04 -13.89
C GLN A 70 -4.28 11.79 -12.62
N GLY A 71 -3.00 11.99 -12.39
CA GLY A 71 -2.47 12.61 -11.17
C GLY A 71 -2.56 11.73 -9.93
N LYS A 72 -2.78 10.42 -10.10
CA LYS A 72 -2.89 9.42 -9.02
C LYS A 72 -1.55 8.71 -8.80
N THR A 73 -1.42 8.11 -7.63
CA THR A 73 -0.29 7.25 -7.26
C THR A 73 -0.77 5.82 -7.03
N ILE A 74 0.18 4.89 -6.90
CA ILE A 74 -0.17 3.49 -6.59
C ILE A 74 -0.81 3.38 -5.20
N SER A 75 -0.38 4.18 -4.22
CA SER A 75 -1.03 4.22 -2.90
C SER A 75 -2.52 4.56 -2.98
N ASP A 76 -2.93 5.43 -3.90
CA ASP A 76 -4.34 5.80 -4.04
C ASP A 76 -5.23 4.62 -4.47
N VAL A 77 -4.63 3.62 -5.14
CA VAL A 77 -5.33 2.37 -5.53
C VAL A 77 -5.59 1.47 -4.32
N PHE A 78 -4.72 1.54 -3.31
CA PHE A 78 -4.81 0.73 -2.09
C PHE A 78 -5.41 1.49 -0.89
N GLU A 79 -6.04 2.65 -1.12
CA GLU A 79 -6.56 3.49 -0.05
C GLU A 79 -7.55 2.75 0.85
N THR A 80 -8.47 1.97 0.27
CA THR A 80 -9.46 1.19 1.03
C THR A 80 -8.79 0.10 1.88
N GLN A 81 -7.81 -0.60 1.32
CA GLN A 81 -7.06 -1.64 2.03
C GLN A 81 -6.19 -1.02 3.14
N GLN A 82 -5.59 0.12 2.89
CA GLN A 82 -4.84 0.88 3.89
C GLN A 82 -5.74 1.28 5.06
N GLN A 83 -6.95 1.77 4.79
CA GLN A 83 -7.95 2.10 5.81
C GLN A 83 -8.37 0.85 6.60
N SER A 84 -8.64 -0.26 5.93
CA SER A 84 -8.99 -1.53 6.59
C SER A 84 -7.89 -2.03 7.54
N ILE A 85 -6.63 -1.86 7.16
CA ILE A 85 -5.47 -2.18 8.01
C ILE A 85 -5.42 -1.22 9.21
N ALA A 86 -5.56 0.09 8.98
CA ALA A 86 -5.53 1.12 10.02
C ALA A 86 -6.60 0.85 11.08
N ASP A 87 -7.83 0.63 10.65
CA ASP A 87 -8.96 0.34 11.54
C ASP A 87 -8.74 -0.96 12.33
N THR A 88 -8.26 -2.01 11.67
CA THR A 88 -8.00 -3.31 12.31
C THR A 88 -6.90 -3.23 13.36
N LEU A 89 -5.86 -2.44 13.11
CA LEU A 89 -4.73 -2.25 14.03
C LEU A 89 -4.94 -1.12 15.03
N GLU A 90 -6.04 -0.38 14.93
CA GLU A 90 -6.34 0.82 15.74
C GLU A 90 -5.17 1.81 15.72
N ILE A 91 -4.71 2.17 14.51
CA ILE A 91 -3.64 3.14 14.25
C ILE A 91 -4.10 4.20 13.26
N ASP A 92 -3.36 5.30 13.18
CA ASP A 92 -3.64 6.32 12.18
C ASP A 92 -3.38 5.79 10.76
N PHE A 93 -4.21 6.23 9.81
CA PHE A 93 -4.09 5.85 8.39
C PHE A 93 -2.69 6.08 7.82
N GLU A 94 -2.05 7.19 8.19
CA GLU A 94 -0.71 7.57 7.73
C GLU A 94 0.40 6.67 8.29
N ASP A 95 0.15 5.97 9.40
CA ASP A 95 1.09 5.01 9.99
C ASP A 95 1.09 3.66 9.24
N VAL A 96 0.11 3.43 8.38
CA VAL A 96 0.05 2.24 7.53
C VAL A 96 0.91 2.47 6.28
N HIS A 97 2.06 1.85 6.25
CA HIS A 97 3.02 2.01 5.17
C HIS A 97 2.87 0.89 4.13
N MET A 98 1.98 1.06 3.15
CA MET A 98 1.74 0.08 2.07
C MET A 98 3.02 -0.28 1.30
N TRP A 99 3.99 0.63 1.19
CA TRP A 99 5.29 0.39 0.54
C TRP A 99 6.18 -0.62 1.27
N LYS A 100 5.84 -1.00 2.50
CA LYS A 100 6.53 -2.06 3.27
C LYS A 100 5.97 -3.46 2.98
N LEU A 101 4.81 -3.56 2.34
CA LEU A 101 4.23 -4.84 1.97
C LEU A 101 5.00 -5.43 0.78
N SER A 102 5.14 -6.75 0.79
CA SER A 102 5.71 -7.48 -0.34
C SER A 102 4.72 -7.55 -1.51
N MET A 103 5.22 -7.90 -2.69
CA MET A 103 4.37 -8.10 -3.87
C MET A 103 3.34 -9.21 -3.66
N ASP A 104 3.70 -10.28 -2.94
CA ASP A 104 2.77 -11.38 -2.65
C ASP A 104 1.69 -11.00 -1.62
N GLU A 105 1.96 -10.01 -0.77
CA GLU A 105 0.95 -9.44 0.15
C GLU A 105 0.03 -8.48 -0.58
N LEU A 106 0.56 -7.66 -1.51
CA LEU A 106 -0.23 -6.72 -2.30
C LEU A 106 -1.06 -7.41 -3.40
N PHE A 107 -0.54 -8.51 -3.95
CA PHE A 107 -1.15 -9.28 -5.03
C PHE A 107 -1.06 -10.79 -4.71
N PRO A 108 -1.90 -11.29 -3.79
CA PRO A 108 -1.89 -12.69 -3.40
C PRO A 108 -2.17 -13.62 -4.59
N SER A 109 -1.43 -14.75 -4.64
CA SER A 109 -1.48 -15.69 -5.77
C SER A 109 -2.70 -16.60 -5.78
N ASP A 110 -3.26 -16.82 -4.62
CA ASP A 110 -4.44 -17.66 -4.42
C ASP A 110 -5.67 -16.77 -4.45
N GLY A 111 -6.01 -16.32 -5.62
CA GLY A 111 -7.30 -15.64 -5.85
C GLY A 111 -8.50 -16.32 -5.20
N THR A 112 -8.47 -16.52 -3.89
CA THR A 112 -9.64 -16.64 -3.03
C THR A 112 -10.34 -15.28 -2.95
N THR A 113 -10.30 -14.52 -4.02
CA THR A 113 -11.32 -13.57 -4.33
C THR A 113 -12.57 -14.36 -4.67
N SER A 114 -13.15 -14.94 -3.67
CA SER A 114 -14.55 -15.31 -3.66
C SER A 114 -15.42 -14.04 -3.71
N ASN A 115 -15.16 -13.17 -4.62
CA ASN A 115 -16.06 -12.13 -5.07
C ASN A 115 -16.28 -12.35 -6.54
N GLU A 116 -17.11 -13.35 -6.84
CA GLU A 116 -17.91 -13.38 -8.05
C GLU A 116 -18.47 -11.97 -8.26
N GLY A 117 -17.88 -11.21 -9.18
CA GLY A 117 -18.43 -9.96 -9.67
C GLY A 117 -17.69 -8.66 -9.32
N GLN A 118 -16.64 -8.61 -8.55
CA GLN A 118 -15.77 -7.43 -8.53
C GLN A 118 -14.67 -7.57 -9.58
N THR A 119 -15.06 -7.35 -10.82
CA THR A 119 -14.16 -6.84 -11.84
C THR A 119 -13.54 -5.59 -11.26
N VAL A 120 -12.23 -5.61 -10.98
CA VAL A 120 -11.46 -4.40 -10.77
C VAL A 120 -11.70 -3.58 -12.03
N GLN A 121 -12.60 -2.60 -11.94
CA GLN A 121 -12.74 -1.59 -12.97
C GLN A 121 -11.43 -0.81 -12.93
N LEU A 122 -10.48 -1.21 -13.76
CA LEU A 122 -9.46 -0.30 -14.23
C LEU A 122 -10.22 0.92 -14.72
N MET A 123 -9.89 2.10 -14.23
CA MET A 123 -10.63 3.34 -14.52
C MET A 123 -10.59 3.75 -16.00
N SER A 124 -10.16 2.87 -16.90
CA SER A 124 -10.14 3.02 -18.35
C SER A 124 -11.32 2.37 -19.07
N GLY A 125 -12.28 1.76 -18.36
CA GLY A 125 -13.49 1.23 -19.00
C GLY A 125 -13.30 0.00 -19.90
N GLU A 126 -12.10 -0.52 -20.07
CA GLU A 126 -11.82 -1.72 -20.84
C GLU A 126 -11.82 -2.95 -19.93
N ARG A 127 -12.77 -3.87 -20.18
CA ARG A 127 -12.74 -5.23 -19.66
C ARG A 127 -11.49 -5.92 -20.21
N GLN A 128 -10.44 -6.00 -19.42
CA GLN A 128 -9.33 -6.88 -19.72
C GLN A 128 -9.73 -8.28 -19.29
N GLU A 129 -9.92 -9.16 -20.27
CA GLU A 129 -10.13 -10.58 -20.07
C GLU A 129 -8.97 -11.16 -19.24
N ASP A 130 -9.36 -12.03 -18.32
CA ASP A 130 -8.56 -12.71 -17.32
C ASP A 130 -7.33 -13.41 -17.93
N SER A 131 -6.21 -12.72 -17.98
CA SER A 131 -4.94 -13.23 -18.49
C SER A 131 -4.00 -13.70 -17.38
N GLY A 132 -4.53 -14.37 -16.35
CA GLY A 132 -3.72 -14.96 -15.28
C GLY A 132 -2.98 -13.94 -14.41
N ARG A 133 -3.45 -12.70 -14.38
CA ARG A 133 -2.92 -11.67 -13.48
C ARG A 133 -3.40 -11.93 -12.06
N ARG A 134 -2.49 -11.89 -11.13
CA ARG A 134 -2.82 -11.93 -9.70
C ARG A 134 -3.74 -10.77 -9.36
N ALA A 135 -4.83 -11.05 -8.62
CA ALA A 135 -5.71 -10.00 -8.14
C ALA A 135 -5.02 -9.14 -7.08
N MET A 136 -5.38 -7.87 -7.06
CA MET A 136 -4.99 -6.97 -5.97
C MET A 136 -5.60 -7.47 -4.64
N MET A 137 -4.90 -7.29 -3.53
CA MET A 137 -5.38 -7.65 -2.20
C MET A 137 -6.78 -7.04 -1.96
N SER A 138 -7.70 -7.86 -1.46
CA SER A 138 -9.03 -7.41 -1.06
C SER A 138 -9.02 -6.77 0.33
N ASP A 139 -10.13 -6.15 0.75
CA ASP A 139 -10.26 -5.64 2.13
C ASP A 139 -10.17 -6.78 3.15
N PHE A 140 -10.68 -7.98 2.80
CA PHE A 140 -10.55 -9.17 3.66
C PHE A 140 -9.10 -9.60 3.81
N ASP A 141 -8.32 -9.61 2.72
CA ASP A 141 -6.89 -9.92 2.77
C ASP A 141 -6.14 -8.91 3.65
N ALA A 142 -6.49 -7.62 3.52
CA ALA A 142 -5.92 -6.54 4.31
C ALA A 142 -6.21 -6.72 5.81
N ILE A 143 -7.46 -7.03 6.17
CA ILE A 143 -7.88 -7.31 7.55
C ILE A 143 -7.18 -8.57 8.08
N ASP A 144 -7.11 -9.64 7.29
CA ASP A 144 -6.47 -10.90 7.69
C ASP A 144 -4.94 -10.71 7.86
N TRP A 145 -4.32 -9.96 6.96
CA TRP A 145 -2.93 -9.55 7.09
C TRP A 145 -2.68 -8.77 8.40
N ALA A 146 -3.54 -7.78 8.70
CA ALA A 146 -3.41 -6.98 9.91
C ALA A 146 -3.57 -7.83 11.18
N LYS A 147 -4.51 -8.78 11.20
CA LYS A 147 -4.72 -9.70 12.35
C LYS A 147 -3.53 -10.61 12.63
N LYS A 148 -2.68 -10.88 11.64
CA LYS A 148 -1.44 -11.65 11.82
C LYS A 148 -0.31 -10.84 12.48
N LYS A 149 -0.45 -9.52 12.60
CA LYS A 149 0.60 -8.67 13.22
C LYS A 149 0.49 -8.69 14.75
N GLU A 150 1.66 -8.67 15.42
CA GLU A 150 1.72 -8.65 16.90
C GLU A 150 0.95 -7.47 17.51
N ARG A 151 0.94 -6.32 16.83
CA ARG A 151 0.18 -5.14 17.26
C ARG A 151 -1.31 -5.41 17.40
N TYR A 152 -1.89 -6.28 16.56
CA TYR A 152 -3.32 -6.64 16.66
C TYR A 152 -3.70 -7.15 18.03
N LYS A 153 -2.82 -7.89 18.70
CA LYS A 153 -3.02 -8.42 20.06
C LYS A 153 -3.22 -7.33 21.12
N THR A 154 -2.85 -6.09 20.83
CA THR A 154 -3.04 -4.93 21.74
C THR A 154 -4.33 -4.17 21.46
N THR A 155 -5.04 -4.47 20.39
CA THR A 155 -6.26 -3.78 19.97
C THR A 155 -7.46 -4.15 20.85
N ARG A 156 -8.49 -3.28 20.86
CA ARG A 156 -9.78 -3.58 21.50
C ARG A 156 -10.46 -4.75 20.81
N GLY A 157 -10.42 -4.78 19.46
CA GLY A 157 -11.00 -5.84 18.66
C GLY A 157 -10.52 -7.23 19.06
N TYR A 158 -9.21 -7.40 19.27
CA TYR A 158 -8.65 -8.67 19.76
C TYR A 158 -9.13 -9.02 21.17
N ARG A 159 -9.16 -8.05 22.09
CA ARG A 159 -9.64 -8.25 23.46
C ARG A 159 -11.10 -8.67 23.51
N ASP A 160 -11.93 -8.06 22.65
CA ASP A 160 -13.35 -8.39 22.56
C ASP A 160 -13.57 -9.79 21.97
N GLN A 161 -12.76 -10.20 20.98
CA GLN A 161 -12.77 -11.57 20.47
C GLN A 161 -12.44 -12.59 21.56
N LEU A 162 -11.39 -12.34 22.36
CA LEU A 162 -11.03 -13.23 23.48
C LEU A 162 -12.15 -13.32 24.53
N ARG A 163 -12.79 -12.20 24.83
CA ARG A 163 -13.90 -12.14 25.78
C ARG A 163 -15.11 -12.94 25.28
N ASN A 164 -15.47 -12.82 24.01
CA ASN A 164 -16.55 -13.57 23.38
C ASN A 164 -16.25 -15.07 23.32
N LEU A 165 -15.03 -15.45 23.00
CA LEU A 165 -14.60 -16.86 23.01
C LEU A 165 -14.68 -17.46 24.42
N SER A 166 -14.20 -16.74 25.43
CA SER A 166 -14.28 -17.19 26.83
C SER A 166 -15.72 -17.34 27.32
N GLY A 167 -16.59 -16.42 26.93
CA GLY A 167 -18.03 -16.50 27.22
C GLY A 167 -18.72 -17.72 26.59
N SER A 168 -18.39 -17.97 25.30
CA SER A 168 -18.94 -19.13 24.58
C SER A 168 -18.46 -20.47 25.17
N LEU A 169 -17.16 -20.55 25.55
CA LEU A 169 -16.62 -21.72 26.21
C LEU A 169 -17.26 -21.98 27.57
N ALA A 170 -17.49 -20.93 28.36
CA ALA A 170 -18.18 -21.04 29.66
C ALA A 170 -19.61 -21.55 29.50
N GLN A 171 -20.32 -21.11 28.44
CA GLN A 171 -21.68 -21.63 28.15
C GLN A 171 -21.67 -23.10 27.71
N VAL A 172 -20.65 -23.54 26.95
CA VAL A 172 -20.56 -24.96 26.55
C VAL A 172 -20.16 -25.87 27.70
N LEU A 173 -19.25 -25.42 28.56
CA LEU A 173 -18.78 -26.19 29.72
C LEU A 173 -19.73 -26.16 30.89
N GLY A 174 -20.49 -25.07 31.05
CA GLY A 174 -21.47 -24.94 32.12
C GLY A 174 -22.82 -25.68 31.90
N LYS A 175 -22.99 -26.31 30.73
CA LYS A 175 -24.17 -27.16 30.41
C LYS A 175 -23.95 -28.65 30.64
N ARG A 176 -22.94 -29.04 31.39
CA ARG A 176 -22.72 -30.42 31.80
C ARG A 176 -23.12 -30.66 33.23
#